data_e5e238cf826a34c44dc4553c529947dc
#
_entry.id   e5e238cf826a34c44dc4553c529947dc
#
_cell.length_a   1.000
_cell.length_b   1.000
_cell.length_c   1.000
_cell.angle_alpha   90.00
_cell.angle_beta   90.00
_cell.angle_gamma   90.00
#
_symmetry.space_group_name_H-M   'P 1'
#
loop_
_entity.id
_entity.type
_entity.pdbx_description
1 polymer ?
#
loop_
_entity_poly.entity_id
_entity_poly.type
_entity_poly.pdbx_seq_one_letter_code
_entity_poly.pdbx_strand_id
1 'polypeptide(L)'
;VDRFENLLVTQTLSLGMEKIKDMLFPLIVEVLEQDGETIDGLFERNDVVLREKEGLTQNKGWFPLPGKKTPESPITEICENGVFYRVDVENGQKTGFFLDQKFNRLAVAHLARGKRVLDCFTHTGSFALNAAKGGAEHVTAVDVSESAIEMARANAARNGLEDKMDFLAADVFDLLPQLEAAHEKPYDFIILDPPAFT
;
A
#
# COMPACT_ATOMS: atom_id res chain seq x y z
N VAL A 1 11.61 -3.04 9.04
CA VAL A 1 10.38 -3.06 9.86
C VAL A 1 9.51 -1.89 9.45
N ASP A 2 8.28 -2.16 9.06
CA ASP A 2 7.28 -1.16 8.76
C ASP A 2 6.22 -1.14 9.85
N ARG A 3 5.65 0.02 10.10
CA ARG A 3 4.57 0.18 11.06
C ARG A 3 3.31 0.68 10.38
N PHE A 4 2.20 0.00 10.66
CA PHE A 4 0.87 0.36 10.22
C PHE A 4 -0.03 0.48 11.45
N GLU A 5 -0.16 1.71 11.99
CA GLU A 5 -0.84 2.01 13.26
C GLU A 5 -0.30 1.15 14.40
N ASN A 6 -1.08 0.18 14.87
CA ASN A 6 -0.76 -0.73 15.96
C ASN A 6 -0.11 -2.06 15.52
N LEU A 7 0.12 -2.24 14.22
CA LEU A 7 0.77 -3.44 13.67
C LEU A 7 2.17 -3.13 13.17
N LEU A 8 3.12 -3.99 13.51
CA LEU A 8 4.46 -4.03 12.92
C LEU A 8 4.52 -5.13 11.86
N VAL A 9 5.22 -4.86 10.76
CA VAL A 9 5.50 -5.83 9.72
C VAL A 9 6.99 -5.91 9.48
N THR A 10 7.51 -7.13 9.43
CA THR A 10 8.94 -7.36 9.26
C THR A 10 9.22 -8.24 8.05
N GLN A 11 10.37 -8.00 7.42
CA GLN A 11 11.01 -8.95 6.51
C GLN A 11 12.42 -9.22 7.01
N THR A 12 12.71 -10.47 7.32
CA THR A 12 14.04 -10.91 7.76
C THR A 12 14.71 -11.63 6.61
N LEU A 13 15.68 -10.97 5.95
CA LEU A 13 16.28 -11.43 4.70
C LEU A 13 17.67 -12.06 4.88
N SER A 14 18.29 -11.92 6.04
CA SER A 14 19.63 -12.47 6.31
C SER A 14 19.64 -13.44 7.48
N LEU A 15 20.54 -14.43 7.41
CA LEU A 15 20.73 -15.42 8.47
C LEU A 15 21.11 -14.77 9.81
N GLY A 16 21.87 -13.67 9.79
CA GLY A 16 22.25 -12.96 11.01
C GLY A 16 21.03 -12.40 11.75
N MET A 17 20.12 -11.72 11.03
CA MET A 17 18.89 -11.20 11.61
C MET A 17 17.93 -12.30 12.05
N GLU A 18 17.83 -13.38 11.30
CA GLU A 18 17.01 -14.54 11.67
C GLU A 18 17.39 -15.12 13.03
N LYS A 19 18.72 -15.18 13.32
CA LYS A 19 19.21 -15.72 14.59
C LYS A 19 18.96 -14.84 15.82
N ILE A 20 18.74 -13.54 15.63
CA ILE A 20 18.55 -12.60 16.74
C ILE A 20 17.13 -12.07 16.84
N LYS A 21 16.24 -12.40 15.90
CA LYS A 21 14.87 -11.83 15.85
C LYS A 21 14.07 -12.08 17.12
N ASP A 22 14.22 -13.24 17.74
CA ASP A 22 13.49 -13.60 18.96
C ASP A 22 13.83 -12.70 20.15
N MET A 23 15.03 -12.11 20.17
CA MET A 23 15.43 -11.07 21.10
C MET A 23 15.05 -9.68 20.61
N LEU A 24 15.29 -9.41 19.31
CA LEU A 24 15.17 -8.07 18.74
C LEU A 24 13.72 -7.59 18.63
N PHE A 25 12.79 -8.44 18.18
CA PHE A 25 11.41 -8.03 17.95
C PHE A 25 10.67 -7.63 19.23
N PRO A 26 10.78 -8.38 20.35
CA PRO A 26 10.24 -7.91 21.64
C PRO A 26 10.85 -6.58 22.10
N LEU A 27 12.15 -6.37 21.90
CA LEU A 27 12.81 -5.11 22.27
C LEU A 27 12.31 -3.92 21.41
N ILE A 28 12.06 -4.12 20.11
CA ILE A 28 11.47 -3.08 19.27
C ILE A 28 10.09 -2.68 19.80
N VAL A 29 9.26 -3.65 20.16
CA VAL A 29 7.94 -3.39 20.73
C VAL A 29 8.06 -2.65 22.05
N GLU A 30 8.94 -3.10 22.96
CA GLU A 30 9.17 -2.45 24.26
C GLU A 30 9.58 -0.99 24.10
N VAL A 31 10.52 -0.68 23.19
CA VAL A 31 10.97 0.70 22.95
C VAL A 31 9.82 1.56 22.42
N LEU A 32 9.04 1.08 21.46
CA LEU A 32 7.90 1.82 20.94
C LEU A 32 6.83 2.07 22.02
N GLU A 33 6.59 1.11 22.90
CA GLU A 33 5.64 1.27 24.01
C GLU A 33 6.15 2.24 25.07
N GLN A 34 7.45 2.29 25.32
CA GLN A 34 8.07 3.31 26.20
C GLN A 34 7.93 4.72 25.61
N ASP A 35 7.91 4.84 24.28
CA ASP A 35 7.65 6.10 23.57
C ASP A 35 6.15 6.46 23.51
N GLY A 36 5.28 5.66 24.16
CA GLY A 36 3.84 5.88 24.24
C GLY A 36 3.02 5.32 23.09
N GLU A 37 3.63 4.51 22.23
CA GLU A 37 2.96 3.87 21.12
C GLU A 37 2.24 2.58 21.55
N THR A 38 1.17 2.23 20.86
CA THR A 38 0.46 0.96 21.07
C THR A 38 0.81 -0.01 19.96
N ILE A 39 1.31 -1.21 20.33
CA ILE A 39 1.61 -2.28 19.39
C ILE A 39 0.81 -3.53 19.77
N ASP A 40 -0.11 -3.95 18.91
CA ASP A 40 -0.94 -5.13 19.14
C ASP A 40 -0.30 -6.41 18.61
N GLY A 41 0.47 -6.32 17.51
CA GLY A 41 1.09 -7.48 16.92
C GLY A 41 2.23 -7.16 15.97
N LEU A 42 3.02 -8.20 15.69
CA LEU A 42 4.09 -8.18 14.70
C LEU A 42 3.87 -9.32 13.70
N PHE A 43 3.82 -8.96 12.42
CA PHE A 43 3.61 -9.90 11.31
C PHE A 43 4.90 -10.09 10.51
N GLU A 44 5.31 -11.32 10.25
CA GLU A 44 6.45 -11.65 9.41
C GLU A 44 6.01 -11.87 7.96
N ARG A 45 6.56 -11.10 7.01
CA ARG A 45 6.40 -11.24 5.57
C ARG A 45 7.69 -11.79 4.96
N ASN A 46 8.06 -12.97 5.42
CA ASN A 46 9.25 -13.69 4.98
C ASN A 46 8.97 -14.62 3.78
N ASP A 47 7.89 -14.38 3.06
CA ASP A 47 7.43 -15.06 1.86
C ASP A 47 8.16 -14.56 0.59
N VAL A 48 9.48 -14.43 0.66
CA VAL A 48 10.34 -13.93 -0.42
C VAL A 48 11.45 -14.91 -0.78
N VAL A 49 11.62 -15.16 -2.08
CA VAL A 49 12.61 -16.11 -2.62
C VAL A 49 14.05 -15.75 -2.24
N LEU A 50 14.33 -14.47 -1.98
CA LEU A 50 15.67 -14.02 -1.59
C LEU A 50 16.19 -14.72 -0.32
N ARG A 51 15.31 -15.14 0.60
CA ARG A 51 15.67 -15.87 1.82
C ARG A 51 16.36 -17.21 1.53
N GLU A 52 15.96 -17.88 0.47
CA GLU A 52 16.52 -19.18 0.09
C GLU A 52 18.01 -19.09 -0.27
N LYS A 53 18.47 -17.91 -0.76
CA LYS A 53 19.89 -17.65 -1.02
C LYS A 53 20.74 -17.63 0.26
N GLU A 54 20.13 -17.32 1.40
CA GLU A 54 20.74 -17.34 2.73
C GLU A 54 20.53 -18.68 3.46
N GLY A 55 19.94 -19.68 2.78
CA GLY A 55 19.62 -20.98 3.38
C GLY A 55 18.42 -20.94 4.35
N LEU A 56 17.58 -19.90 4.26
CA LEU A 56 16.40 -19.71 5.09
C LEU A 56 15.14 -20.17 4.36
N THR A 57 14.19 -20.75 5.09
CA THR A 57 12.87 -21.09 4.54
C THR A 57 11.98 -19.86 4.45
N GLN A 58 11.10 -19.85 3.46
CA GLN A 58 10.04 -18.86 3.39
C GLN A 58 8.99 -19.15 4.47
N ASN A 59 8.49 -18.10 5.12
CA ASN A 59 7.38 -18.18 6.06
C ASN A 59 6.60 -16.86 6.10
N LYS A 60 5.32 -16.95 6.47
CA LYS A 60 4.43 -15.80 6.66
C LYS A 60 3.52 -16.05 7.84
N GLY A 61 3.34 -15.07 8.71
CA GLY A 61 2.45 -15.18 9.86
C GLY A 61 2.80 -14.26 11.02
N TRP A 62 1.99 -14.36 12.06
CA TRP A 62 2.21 -13.62 13.29
C TRP A 62 3.45 -14.13 14.05
N PHE A 63 4.31 -13.20 14.44
CA PHE A 63 5.39 -13.49 15.39
C PHE A 63 4.81 -13.48 16.80
N PRO A 64 5.08 -14.53 17.64
CA PRO A 64 4.57 -14.61 19.00
C PRO A 64 5.28 -13.58 19.91
N LEU A 65 4.61 -12.50 20.25
CA LEU A 65 5.12 -11.51 21.19
C LEU A 65 4.84 -11.92 22.63
N PRO A 66 5.85 -11.89 23.53
CA PRO A 66 5.66 -12.22 24.94
C PRO A 66 4.57 -11.36 25.59
N GLY A 67 3.63 -12.00 26.28
CA GLY A 67 2.55 -11.32 27.01
C GLY A 67 1.44 -10.71 26.17
N LYS A 68 1.49 -10.83 24.83
CA LYS A 68 0.46 -10.34 23.92
C LYS A 68 -0.35 -11.48 23.30
N LYS A 69 -1.63 -11.23 23.05
CA LYS A 69 -2.45 -12.13 22.23
C LYS A 69 -2.18 -11.84 20.75
N THR A 70 -2.19 -12.89 19.94
CA THR A 70 -2.17 -12.74 18.49
C THR A 70 -3.40 -11.96 18.02
N PRO A 71 -3.23 -10.90 17.20
CA PRO A 71 -4.36 -10.18 16.63
C PRO A 71 -5.27 -11.11 15.82
N GLU A 72 -6.58 -10.88 15.88
CA GLU A 72 -7.58 -11.67 15.16
C GLU A 72 -7.59 -11.37 13.66
N SER A 73 -7.11 -10.20 13.25
CA SER A 73 -7.13 -9.73 11.86
C SER A 73 -5.79 -9.17 11.45
N PRO A 74 -5.28 -9.52 10.25
CA PRO A 74 -4.10 -8.90 9.65
C PRO A 74 -4.43 -7.57 8.95
N ILE A 75 -5.64 -7.04 9.16
CA ILE A 75 -6.11 -5.83 8.50
C ILE A 75 -6.14 -4.70 9.50
N THR A 76 -5.54 -3.57 9.14
CA THR A 76 -5.57 -2.34 9.89
C THR A 76 -5.95 -1.15 9.00
N GLU A 77 -6.20 0.00 9.60
CA GLU A 77 -6.44 1.24 8.91
C GLU A 77 -5.32 2.22 9.21
N ILE A 78 -4.81 2.88 8.18
CA ILE A 78 -3.82 3.95 8.32
C ILE A 78 -4.37 5.26 7.79
N CYS A 79 -3.85 6.38 8.30
CA CYS A 79 -4.09 7.72 7.75
C CYS A 79 -2.78 8.31 7.24
N GLU A 80 -2.72 8.59 5.94
CA GLU A 80 -1.58 9.27 5.34
C GLU A 80 -2.05 10.47 4.50
N ASN A 81 -1.45 11.64 4.69
CA ASN A 81 -1.84 12.89 4.01
C ASN A 81 -3.35 13.23 4.15
N GLY A 82 -3.99 12.79 5.23
CA GLY A 82 -5.42 12.97 5.46
C GLY A 82 -6.31 12.02 4.63
N VAL A 83 -5.74 10.99 4.03
CA VAL A 83 -6.45 9.91 3.33
C VAL A 83 -6.35 8.64 4.17
N PHE A 84 -7.49 7.99 4.37
CA PHE A 84 -7.58 6.72 5.09
C PHE A 84 -7.46 5.54 4.12
N TYR A 85 -6.67 4.55 4.49
CA TYR A 85 -6.47 3.33 3.73
C TYR A 85 -6.66 2.11 4.60
N ARG A 86 -7.32 1.11 4.04
CA ARG A 86 -7.30 -0.24 4.59
C ARG A 86 -6.03 -0.93 4.11
N VAL A 87 -5.24 -1.44 5.05
CA VAL A 87 -3.99 -2.17 4.80
C VAL A 87 -4.15 -3.61 5.26
N ASP A 88 -3.89 -4.55 4.37
CA ASP A 88 -3.81 -5.98 4.66
C ASP A 88 -2.33 -6.37 4.72
N VAL A 89 -1.82 -6.60 5.94
CA VAL A 89 -0.40 -6.93 6.13
C VAL A 89 -0.08 -8.37 5.72
N GLU A 90 -1.08 -9.22 5.58
CA GLU A 90 -0.91 -10.60 5.14
C GLU A 90 -0.87 -10.73 3.62
N ASN A 91 -1.82 -10.11 2.89
CA ASN A 91 -2.00 -10.33 1.46
C ASN A 91 -1.64 -9.10 0.61
N GLY A 92 -1.41 -7.95 1.24
CA GLY A 92 -0.99 -6.74 0.54
C GLY A 92 0.40 -6.88 -0.09
N GLN A 93 0.69 -6.04 -1.09
CA GLN A 93 2.00 -6.02 -1.74
C GLN A 93 3.08 -5.57 -0.75
N LYS A 94 4.31 -6.06 -0.92
CA LYS A 94 5.43 -5.88 0.01
C LYS A 94 5.02 -6.24 1.44
N THR A 95 4.99 -5.25 2.33
CA THR A 95 4.59 -5.36 3.72
C THR A 95 3.13 -4.96 3.97
N GLY A 96 2.39 -4.57 2.92
CA GLY A 96 0.99 -4.17 2.97
C GLY A 96 0.69 -2.83 2.29
N PHE A 97 1.64 -1.87 2.34
CA PHE A 97 1.51 -0.55 1.75
C PHE A 97 2.88 0.06 1.42
N PHE A 98 2.96 0.92 0.40
CA PHE A 98 4.20 1.55 -0.07
C PHE A 98 4.47 2.86 0.70
N LEU A 99 5.02 2.78 1.91
CA LEU A 99 5.28 3.95 2.77
C LEU A 99 6.29 4.93 2.16
N ASP A 100 7.23 4.43 1.36
CA ASP A 100 8.25 5.22 0.66
C ASP A 100 7.67 6.24 -0.33
N GLN A 101 6.46 6.02 -0.85
CA GLN A 101 5.78 6.89 -1.81
C GLN A 101 4.99 8.05 -1.17
N LYS A 102 5.00 8.21 0.14
CA LYS A 102 4.21 9.21 0.88
C LYS A 102 4.34 10.63 0.32
N PHE A 103 5.56 11.08 0.07
CA PHE A 103 5.82 12.43 -0.43
C PHE A 103 5.46 12.59 -1.91
N ASN A 104 5.61 11.52 -2.70
CA ASN A 104 5.18 11.52 -4.10
C ASN A 104 3.66 11.62 -4.19
N ARG A 105 2.92 10.89 -3.33
CA ARG A 105 1.46 11.02 -3.25
C ARG A 105 1.02 12.43 -2.85
N LEU A 106 1.72 13.05 -1.89
CA LEU A 106 1.45 14.45 -1.50
C LEU A 106 1.72 15.43 -2.65
N ALA A 107 2.80 15.23 -3.40
CA ALA A 107 3.10 16.06 -4.59
C ALA A 107 2.01 15.91 -5.66
N VAL A 108 1.54 14.68 -5.91
CA VAL A 108 0.41 14.43 -6.83
C VAL A 108 -0.86 15.17 -6.37
N ALA A 109 -1.18 15.16 -5.08
CA ALA A 109 -2.31 15.91 -4.54
C ALA A 109 -2.26 17.40 -4.89
N HIS A 110 -1.08 18.02 -4.81
CA HIS A 110 -0.90 19.44 -5.16
C HIS A 110 -0.99 19.69 -6.68
N LEU A 111 -0.41 18.80 -7.49
CA LEU A 111 -0.37 18.94 -8.95
C LEU A 111 -1.71 18.65 -9.63
N ALA A 112 -2.55 17.83 -9.01
CA ALA A 112 -3.82 17.36 -9.56
C ALA A 112 -4.97 18.36 -9.45
N ARG A 113 -4.82 19.44 -8.69
CA ARG A 113 -5.90 20.39 -8.44
C ARG A 113 -6.53 20.93 -9.71
N GLY A 114 -7.86 20.79 -9.85
CA GLY A 114 -8.65 21.23 -10.98
C GLY A 114 -8.37 20.49 -12.29
N LYS A 115 -7.73 19.32 -12.21
CA LYS A 115 -7.37 18.51 -13.39
C LYS A 115 -8.21 17.24 -13.47
N ARG A 116 -8.36 16.75 -14.68
CA ARG A 116 -8.85 15.39 -14.96
C ARG A 116 -7.64 14.46 -15.00
N VAL A 117 -7.60 13.50 -14.09
CA VAL A 117 -6.44 12.65 -13.82
C VAL A 117 -6.67 11.23 -14.29
N LEU A 118 -5.68 10.62 -14.93
CA LEU A 118 -5.59 9.19 -15.16
C LEU A 118 -4.46 8.61 -14.28
N ASP A 119 -4.80 7.71 -13.38
CA ASP A 119 -3.84 6.96 -12.56
C ASP A 119 -3.71 5.54 -13.10
N CYS A 120 -2.62 5.29 -13.81
CA CYS A 120 -2.27 3.99 -14.36
C CYS A 120 -1.53 3.15 -13.33
N PHE A 121 -1.84 1.85 -13.24
CA PHE A 121 -1.29 0.94 -12.22
C PHE A 121 -1.64 1.38 -10.80
N THR A 122 -2.90 1.78 -10.61
CA THR A 122 -3.37 2.44 -9.39
C THR A 122 -3.28 1.57 -8.13
N HIS A 123 -3.21 0.24 -8.28
CA HIS A 123 -3.22 -0.74 -7.20
C HIS A 123 -4.42 -0.48 -6.26
N THR A 124 -4.20 -0.17 -5.01
CA THR A 124 -5.26 0.13 -4.03
C THR A 124 -5.76 1.59 -4.08
N GLY A 125 -5.45 2.31 -5.15
CA GLY A 125 -5.90 3.68 -5.40
C GLY A 125 -5.10 4.76 -4.68
N SER A 126 -3.89 4.48 -4.21
CA SER A 126 -3.20 5.39 -3.29
C SER A 126 -2.83 6.73 -3.92
N PHE A 127 -2.39 6.78 -5.18
CA PHE A 127 -2.15 8.03 -5.90
C PHE A 127 -3.46 8.70 -6.33
N ALA A 128 -4.40 7.93 -6.88
CA ALA A 128 -5.71 8.41 -7.30
C ALA A 128 -6.48 9.11 -6.17
N LEU A 129 -6.48 8.51 -4.97
CA LEU A 129 -7.13 9.07 -3.79
C LEU A 129 -6.47 10.39 -3.32
N ASN A 130 -5.14 10.48 -3.37
CA ASN A 130 -4.44 11.73 -3.07
C ASN A 130 -4.74 12.80 -4.12
N ALA A 131 -4.83 12.45 -5.41
CA ALA A 131 -5.25 13.37 -6.47
C ALA A 131 -6.68 13.90 -6.22
N ALA A 132 -7.63 13.02 -5.95
CA ALA A 132 -9.02 13.39 -5.65
C ALA A 132 -9.14 14.25 -4.39
N LYS A 133 -8.43 13.87 -3.31
CA LYS A 133 -8.37 14.65 -2.05
C LYS A 133 -7.73 16.01 -2.25
N GLY A 134 -6.72 16.11 -3.13
CA GLY A 134 -6.01 17.35 -3.49
C GLY A 134 -6.84 18.32 -4.33
N GLY A 135 -8.04 17.91 -4.76
CA GLY A 135 -8.97 18.73 -5.51
C GLY A 135 -8.91 18.54 -7.02
N ALA A 136 -8.55 17.35 -7.49
CA ALA A 136 -8.78 16.97 -8.88
C ALA A 136 -10.28 17.16 -9.24
N GLU A 137 -10.56 17.54 -10.47
CA GLU A 137 -11.93 17.62 -11.00
C GLU A 137 -12.53 16.22 -11.07
N HIS A 138 -11.78 15.28 -11.64
CA HIS A 138 -12.15 13.90 -11.75
C HIS A 138 -10.91 13.01 -11.86
N VAL A 139 -10.98 11.77 -11.35
CA VAL A 139 -9.87 10.80 -11.38
C VAL A 139 -10.36 9.48 -11.93
N THR A 140 -9.68 8.94 -12.95
CA THR A 140 -9.87 7.57 -13.40
C THR A 140 -8.70 6.71 -12.90
N ALA A 141 -9.01 5.75 -12.06
CA ALA A 141 -8.06 4.80 -11.46
C ALA A 141 -8.10 3.47 -12.23
N VAL A 142 -6.96 3.05 -12.76
CA VAL A 142 -6.85 1.87 -13.64
C VAL A 142 -5.85 0.87 -13.07
N ASP A 143 -6.25 -0.39 -13.01
CA ASP A 143 -5.37 -1.52 -12.71
C ASP A 143 -5.89 -2.77 -13.40
N VAL A 144 -5.01 -3.71 -13.72
CA VAL A 144 -5.40 -4.98 -14.33
C VAL A 144 -6.08 -5.92 -13.31
N SER A 145 -5.80 -5.73 -12.01
CA SER A 145 -6.33 -6.54 -10.93
C SER A 145 -7.70 -6.05 -10.47
N GLU A 146 -8.73 -6.86 -10.70
CA GLU A 146 -10.10 -6.58 -10.20
C GLU A 146 -10.12 -6.39 -8.68
N SER A 147 -9.38 -7.23 -7.93
CA SER A 147 -9.32 -7.13 -6.47
C SER A 147 -8.64 -5.84 -5.99
N ALA A 148 -7.65 -5.34 -6.72
CA ALA A 148 -7.02 -4.05 -6.43
C ALA A 148 -8.01 -2.89 -6.68
N ILE A 149 -8.76 -2.96 -7.78
CA ILE A 149 -9.81 -1.98 -8.12
C ILE A 149 -10.94 -1.98 -7.08
N GLU A 150 -11.37 -3.14 -6.62
CA GLU A 150 -12.37 -3.23 -5.53
C GLU A 150 -11.84 -2.58 -4.23
N MET A 151 -10.58 -2.80 -3.90
CA MET A 151 -9.94 -2.17 -2.73
C MET A 151 -9.83 -0.65 -2.91
N ALA A 152 -9.45 -0.18 -4.12
CA ALA A 152 -9.40 1.24 -4.43
C ALA A 152 -10.77 1.91 -4.28
N ARG A 153 -11.84 1.27 -4.76
CA ARG A 153 -13.23 1.72 -4.59
C ARG A 153 -13.64 1.77 -3.12
N ALA A 154 -13.31 0.73 -2.35
CA ALA A 154 -13.60 0.70 -0.92
C ALA A 154 -12.85 1.80 -0.14
N ASN A 155 -11.61 2.09 -0.52
CA ASN A 155 -10.84 3.19 0.03
C ASN A 155 -11.44 4.55 -0.36
N ALA A 156 -11.94 4.72 -1.60
CA ALA A 156 -12.62 5.95 -2.02
C ALA A 156 -13.89 6.21 -1.20
N ALA A 157 -14.73 5.18 -1.02
CA ALA A 157 -15.94 5.27 -0.20
C ALA A 157 -15.62 5.68 1.25
N ARG A 158 -14.57 5.08 1.82
CA ARG A 158 -14.09 5.41 3.17
C ARG A 158 -13.70 6.88 3.33
N ASN A 159 -13.25 7.52 2.25
CA ASN A 159 -12.82 8.92 2.22
C ASN A 159 -13.90 9.87 1.69
N GLY A 160 -15.08 9.38 1.27
CA GLY A 160 -16.14 10.18 0.64
C GLY A 160 -15.71 10.79 -0.69
N LEU A 161 -14.93 10.03 -1.49
CA LEU A 161 -14.36 10.48 -2.76
C LEU A 161 -14.93 9.75 -3.98
N GLU A 162 -15.83 8.79 -3.80
CA GLU A 162 -16.37 7.95 -4.86
C GLU A 162 -17.05 8.74 -5.99
N ASP A 163 -17.71 9.86 -5.67
CA ASP A 163 -18.38 10.70 -6.67
C ASP A 163 -17.40 11.42 -7.63
N LYS A 164 -16.12 11.45 -7.28
CA LYS A 164 -15.05 12.08 -8.06
C LYS A 164 -14.16 11.09 -8.79
N MET A 165 -14.44 9.78 -8.66
CA MET A 165 -13.53 8.75 -9.13
C MET A 165 -14.25 7.69 -9.95
N ASP A 166 -13.66 7.33 -11.08
CA ASP A 166 -13.97 6.12 -11.83
C ASP A 166 -12.90 5.05 -11.60
N PHE A 167 -13.34 3.79 -11.62
CA PHE A 167 -12.49 2.63 -11.34
C PHE A 167 -12.62 1.63 -12.48
N LEU A 168 -11.51 1.36 -13.16
CA LEU A 168 -11.48 0.53 -14.36
C LEU A 168 -10.49 -0.64 -14.17
N ALA A 169 -11.02 -1.87 -14.21
CA ALA A 169 -10.18 -3.06 -14.31
C ALA A 169 -9.80 -3.27 -15.78
N ALA A 170 -8.58 -2.87 -16.16
CA ALA A 170 -8.11 -2.94 -17.53
C ALA A 170 -6.58 -3.00 -17.61
N ASP A 171 -6.07 -3.60 -18.69
CA ASP A 171 -4.64 -3.52 -18.99
C ASP A 171 -4.30 -2.12 -19.53
N VAL A 172 -3.38 -1.44 -18.86
CA VAL A 172 -2.91 -0.10 -19.23
C VAL A 172 -2.26 -0.11 -20.62
N PHE A 173 -1.58 -1.20 -21.00
CA PHE A 173 -0.95 -1.34 -22.31
C PHE A 173 -1.95 -1.45 -23.46
N ASP A 174 -3.17 -1.91 -23.18
CA ASP A 174 -4.26 -1.92 -24.14
C ASP A 174 -5.05 -0.61 -24.11
N LEU A 175 -5.23 -0.02 -22.92
CA LEU A 175 -6.01 1.20 -22.74
C LEU A 175 -5.35 2.43 -23.38
N LEU A 176 -4.05 2.65 -23.14
CA LEU A 176 -3.37 3.86 -23.65
C LEU A 176 -3.37 3.97 -25.17
N PRO A 177 -3.09 2.90 -25.96
CA PRO A 177 -3.23 2.95 -27.41
C PRO A 177 -4.67 3.24 -27.88
N GLN A 178 -5.70 2.76 -27.17
CA GLN A 178 -7.10 3.06 -27.51
C GLN A 178 -7.42 4.54 -27.31
N LEU A 179 -6.96 5.14 -26.20
CA LEU A 179 -7.12 6.57 -25.94
C LEU A 179 -6.38 7.43 -26.98
N GLU A 180 -5.18 7.00 -27.39
CA GLU A 180 -4.41 7.68 -28.45
C GLU A 180 -5.15 7.61 -29.77
N ALA A 181 -5.65 6.44 -30.15
CA ALA A 181 -6.38 6.23 -31.41
C ALA A 181 -7.71 7.02 -31.50
N ALA A 182 -8.35 7.24 -30.37
CA ALA A 182 -9.56 8.06 -30.28
C ALA A 182 -9.30 9.56 -30.53
N HIS A 183 -8.04 9.99 -30.51
CA HIS A 183 -7.64 11.41 -30.62
C HIS A 183 -8.29 12.35 -29.61
N GLU A 184 -8.84 11.80 -28.56
CA GLU A 184 -9.40 12.55 -27.43
C GLU A 184 -8.30 12.86 -26.41
N LYS A 185 -8.44 14.02 -25.75
CA LYS A 185 -7.56 14.40 -24.65
C LYS A 185 -8.39 14.49 -23.37
N PRO A 186 -8.88 13.35 -22.85
CA PRO A 186 -9.79 13.34 -21.72
C PRO A 186 -9.09 13.66 -20.38
N TYR A 187 -7.76 13.65 -20.35
CA TYR A 187 -6.96 13.85 -19.14
C TYR A 187 -5.94 14.98 -19.29
N ASP A 188 -5.77 15.76 -18.23
CA ASP A 188 -4.79 16.85 -18.12
C ASP A 188 -3.52 16.41 -17.35
N PHE A 189 -3.62 15.28 -16.62
CA PHE A 189 -2.57 14.76 -15.80
C PHE A 189 -2.61 13.23 -15.76
N ILE A 190 -1.47 12.61 -16.05
CA ILE A 190 -1.33 11.15 -16.06
C ILE A 190 -0.28 10.75 -15.01
N ILE A 191 -0.63 9.80 -14.17
CA ILE A 191 0.26 9.17 -13.21
C ILE A 191 0.67 7.81 -13.78
N LEU A 192 1.98 7.57 -13.84
CA LEU A 192 2.57 6.31 -14.33
C LEU A 192 3.56 5.80 -13.28
N ASP A 193 3.14 4.83 -12.49
CA ASP A 193 3.99 4.14 -11.50
C ASP A 193 3.90 2.61 -11.72
N PRO A 194 4.43 2.12 -12.85
CA PRO A 194 4.32 0.70 -13.19
C PRO A 194 5.16 -0.17 -12.25
N PRO A 195 4.78 -1.45 -12.07
CA PRO A 195 5.64 -2.43 -11.42
C PRO A 195 6.92 -2.64 -12.24
N ALA A 196 8.00 -3.12 -11.58
CA ALA A 196 9.19 -3.50 -12.31
C ALA A 196 8.88 -4.70 -13.22
N PHE A 197 8.95 -4.48 -14.52
CA PHE A 197 8.85 -5.56 -15.51
C PHE A 197 10.23 -6.21 -15.65
N THR A 198 10.35 -7.47 -15.29
CA THR A 198 11.57 -8.30 -15.42
C THR A 198 11.41 -9.33 -16.53
#